data_72db9b5b7dc1189c8c53543403075529
#
_entry.id   72db9b5b7dc1189c8c53543403075529
#
_cell.length_a   1.000
_cell.length_b   1.000
_cell.length_c   1.000
_cell.angle_alpha   90.00
_cell.angle_beta   90.00
_cell.angle_gamma   90.00
#
_symmetry.space_group_name_H-M   'P 1'
#
loop_
_entity.id
_entity.type
_entity.pdbx_description
1 polymer ?
#
loop_
_entity_poly.entity_id
_entity_poly.type
_entity_poly.pdbx_seq_one_letter_code
_entity_poly.pdbx_strand_id
1 'polypeptide(L)'
;MSNATRKLVNILFSKYGLVIIDANNKNIKTLFKDLIFKEVSEKLIHNESKQSIEILNELGYDIQANPREINLFYIEKQSRERITLNDNNFQTLSGSKKWNLAQIKIDISDNAEKFSPNVLLRPIFQEIYSSKHMLCWRSS
;
A
#
# COMPACT_ATOMS: atom_id res chain seq x y z
N MET A 1 14.62 -2.06 6.55
CA MET A 1 15.29 -3.28 7.08
C MET A 1 16.77 -2.98 7.28
N SER A 2 17.36 -3.39 8.40
CA SER A 2 18.81 -3.18 8.62
C SER A 2 19.63 -4.05 7.66
N ASN A 3 20.83 -3.57 7.26
CA ASN A 3 21.73 -4.34 6.40
C ASN A 3 22.15 -5.68 7.03
N ALA A 4 22.27 -5.72 8.36
CA ALA A 4 22.61 -6.95 9.08
C ALA A 4 21.50 -8.00 8.95
N THR A 5 20.24 -7.62 9.16
CA THR A 5 19.08 -8.51 8.99
C THR A 5 18.99 -9.05 7.57
N ARG A 6 19.19 -8.19 6.56
CA ARG A 6 19.17 -8.61 5.15
C ARG A 6 20.26 -9.62 4.85
N LYS A 7 21.51 -9.36 5.32
CA LYS A 7 22.63 -10.30 5.15
C LYS A 7 22.36 -11.64 5.81
N LEU A 8 21.87 -11.64 7.05
CA LEU A 8 21.55 -12.87 7.77
C LEU A 8 20.50 -13.71 7.03
N VAL A 9 19.37 -13.10 6.66
CA VAL A 9 18.29 -13.81 5.95
C VAL A 9 18.78 -14.31 4.58
N ASN A 10 19.60 -13.53 3.87
CA ASN A 10 20.16 -13.95 2.60
C ASN A 10 21.10 -15.16 2.75
N ILE A 11 21.98 -15.16 3.76
CA ILE A 11 22.88 -16.29 4.03
C ILE A 11 22.07 -17.57 4.33
N LEU A 12 21.01 -17.47 5.11
CA LEU A 12 20.22 -18.63 5.50
C LEU A 12 19.36 -19.21 4.37
N PHE A 13 18.79 -18.36 3.52
CA PHE A 13 17.69 -18.74 2.64
C PHE A 13 17.94 -18.52 1.14
N SER A 14 19.03 -17.85 0.73
CA SER A 14 19.28 -17.60 -0.71
C SER A 14 19.37 -18.88 -1.53
N LYS A 15 19.95 -19.94 -0.97
CA LYS A 15 20.04 -21.25 -1.62
C LYS A 15 18.69 -21.91 -1.89
N TYR A 16 17.63 -21.45 -1.24
CA TYR A 16 16.24 -21.91 -1.46
C TYR A 16 15.45 -20.97 -2.37
N GLY A 17 16.11 -20.01 -3.02
CA GLY A 17 15.45 -19.07 -3.94
C GLY A 17 14.71 -17.91 -3.25
N LEU A 18 14.95 -17.66 -1.95
CA LEU A 18 14.32 -16.54 -1.26
C LEU A 18 14.81 -15.19 -1.82
N VAL A 19 13.87 -14.35 -2.23
CA VAL A 19 14.13 -12.97 -2.64
C VAL A 19 13.73 -12.02 -1.52
N ILE A 20 14.65 -11.16 -1.10
CA ILE A 20 14.41 -10.18 -0.03
C ILE A 20 14.07 -8.82 -0.64
N ILE A 21 12.84 -8.38 -0.42
CA ILE A 21 12.32 -7.10 -0.88
C ILE A 21 12.24 -6.11 0.29
N ASP A 22 12.82 -4.94 0.12
CA ASP A 22 12.66 -3.84 1.07
C ASP A 22 11.52 -2.93 0.62
N ALA A 23 10.36 -3.05 1.26
CA ALA A 23 9.18 -2.25 0.97
C ALA A 23 9.40 -0.72 1.16
N ASN A 24 10.47 -0.31 1.83
CA ASN A 24 10.83 1.11 1.99
C ASN A 24 11.77 1.62 0.89
N ASN A 25 12.16 0.77 -0.05
CA ASN A 25 12.99 1.21 -1.18
C ASN A 25 12.19 2.19 -2.05
N LYS A 26 12.79 3.38 -2.29
CA LYS A 26 12.17 4.46 -3.06
C LYS A 26 11.77 4.00 -4.47
N ASN A 27 12.65 3.28 -5.15
CA ASN A 27 12.38 2.80 -6.51
C ASN A 27 11.21 1.83 -6.57
N ILE A 28 11.07 0.96 -5.54
CA ILE A 28 9.92 0.06 -5.43
C ILE A 28 8.64 0.85 -5.20
N LYS A 29 8.65 1.81 -4.29
CA LYS A 29 7.48 2.65 -4.01
C LYS A 29 7.02 3.47 -5.23
N THR A 30 7.94 3.86 -6.08
CA THR A 30 7.61 4.58 -7.32
C THR A 30 6.78 3.73 -8.29
N LEU A 31 6.93 2.40 -8.26
CA LEU A 31 6.13 1.49 -9.11
C LEU A 31 4.64 1.50 -8.76
N PHE A 32 4.29 1.97 -7.58
CA PHE A 32 2.93 1.96 -7.08
C PHE A 32 2.19 3.28 -7.27
N LYS A 33 2.79 4.26 -7.92
CA LYS A 33 2.17 5.59 -8.14
C LYS A 33 0.76 5.47 -8.72
N ASP A 34 0.60 4.68 -9.76
CA ASP A 34 -0.68 4.53 -10.47
C ASP A 34 -1.76 3.92 -9.55
N LEU A 35 -1.37 2.95 -8.72
CA LEU A 35 -2.28 2.35 -7.75
C LEU A 35 -2.66 3.36 -6.66
N ILE A 36 -1.68 4.13 -6.16
CA ILE A 36 -1.93 5.18 -5.16
C ILE A 36 -2.84 6.26 -5.75
N PHE A 37 -2.66 6.63 -7.04
CA PHE A 37 -3.56 7.56 -7.73
C PHE A 37 -5.00 7.03 -7.82
N LYS A 38 -5.18 5.76 -8.18
CA LYS A 38 -6.51 5.13 -8.21
C LYS A 38 -7.14 5.12 -6.83
N GLU A 39 -6.38 4.78 -5.79
CA GLU A 39 -6.89 4.75 -4.42
C GLU A 39 -7.41 6.14 -3.98
N VAL A 40 -6.67 7.23 -4.24
CA VAL A 40 -7.12 8.59 -3.86
C VAL A 40 -8.20 9.15 -4.76
N SER A 41 -8.26 8.76 -6.04
CA SER A 41 -9.24 9.29 -7.00
C SER A 41 -10.55 8.53 -7.00
N GLU A 42 -10.51 7.22 -6.84
CA GLU A 42 -11.63 6.30 -7.05
C GLU A 42 -12.03 5.55 -5.78
N LYS A 43 -11.31 5.75 -4.66
CA LYS A 43 -11.50 4.98 -3.41
C LYS A 43 -11.50 3.47 -3.69
N LEU A 44 -10.51 3.03 -4.46
CA LEU A 44 -10.44 1.71 -5.08
C LEU A 44 -10.80 0.58 -4.12
N ILE A 45 -10.09 0.49 -2.99
CA ILE A 45 -10.31 -0.60 -2.02
C ILE A 45 -11.69 -0.52 -1.40
N HIS A 46 -12.16 0.67 -1.07
CA HIS A 46 -13.48 0.85 -0.48
C HIS A 46 -14.59 0.34 -1.41
N ASN A 47 -14.52 0.71 -2.68
CA ASN A 47 -15.53 0.36 -3.67
C ASN A 47 -15.47 -1.12 -4.06
N GLU A 48 -14.28 -1.65 -4.35
CA GLU A 48 -14.10 -3.06 -4.77
C GLU A 48 -14.38 -4.08 -3.66
N SER A 49 -14.15 -3.72 -2.39
CA SER A 49 -14.39 -4.64 -1.28
C SER A 49 -15.83 -4.65 -0.78
N LYS A 50 -16.66 -3.69 -1.15
CA LYS A 50 -18.01 -3.52 -0.62
C LYS A 50 -18.87 -4.77 -0.80
N GLN A 51 -18.95 -5.29 -2.02
CA GLN A 51 -19.74 -6.50 -2.32
C GLN A 51 -19.23 -7.72 -1.56
N SER A 52 -17.92 -7.92 -1.48
CA SER A 52 -17.32 -9.04 -0.75
C SER A 52 -17.63 -8.98 0.74
N ILE A 53 -17.65 -7.79 1.31
CA ILE A 53 -17.99 -7.57 2.72
C ILE A 53 -19.47 -7.88 2.98
N GLU A 54 -20.36 -7.46 2.09
CA GLU A 54 -21.78 -7.75 2.18
C GLU A 54 -22.01 -9.27 2.18
N ILE A 55 -21.42 -10.00 1.23
CA ILE A 55 -21.52 -11.47 1.15
C ILE A 55 -20.95 -12.14 2.42
N LEU A 56 -19.80 -11.71 2.93
CA LEU A 56 -19.24 -12.28 4.15
C LEU A 56 -20.12 -12.05 5.38
N ASN A 57 -20.72 -10.88 5.50
CA ASN A 57 -21.68 -10.58 6.57
C ASN A 57 -22.93 -11.44 6.47
N GLU A 58 -23.49 -11.64 5.27
CA GLU A 58 -24.64 -12.51 5.04
C GLU A 58 -24.35 -13.98 5.40
N LEU A 59 -23.10 -14.42 5.18
CA LEU A 59 -22.64 -15.77 5.55
C LEU A 59 -22.27 -15.89 7.03
N GLY A 60 -22.39 -14.82 7.83
CA GLY A 60 -22.11 -14.81 9.27
C GLY A 60 -20.62 -14.79 9.63
N TYR A 61 -19.74 -14.37 8.71
CA TYR A 61 -18.31 -14.20 9.00
C TYR A 61 -17.99 -12.81 9.55
N ASP A 62 -17.17 -12.77 10.58
CA ASP A 62 -16.67 -11.50 11.13
C ASP A 62 -15.66 -10.84 10.18
N ILE A 63 -15.85 -9.57 9.92
CA ILE A 63 -14.96 -8.78 9.08
C ILE A 63 -13.74 -8.34 9.90
N GLN A 64 -12.58 -8.93 9.63
CA GLN A 64 -11.33 -8.64 10.34
C GLN A 64 -10.71 -7.28 9.98
N ALA A 65 -10.95 -6.78 8.78
CA ALA A 65 -10.40 -5.52 8.31
C ALA A 65 -11.44 -4.73 7.51
N ASN A 66 -11.92 -3.63 8.10
CA ASN A 66 -12.87 -2.75 7.44
C ASN A 66 -12.15 -1.76 6.52
N PRO A 67 -12.49 -1.72 5.22
CA PRO A 67 -11.97 -0.73 4.28
C PRO A 67 -12.43 0.66 4.69
N ARG A 68 -11.50 1.59 4.65
CA ARG A 68 -11.77 3.02 4.83
C ARG A 68 -11.93 3.66 3.45
N GLU A 69 -12.42 4.90 3.40
CA GLU A 69 -12.49 5.65 2.15
C GLU A 69 -11.10 5.79 1.49
N ILE A 70 -10.06 5.97 2.33
CA ILE A 70 -8.65 6.02 1.89
C ILE A 70 -7.84 5.03 2.71
N ASN A 71 -7.19 4.09 2.03
CA ASN A 71 -6.46 2.97 2.63
C ASN A 71 -4.94 3.19 2.60
N LEU A 72 -4.53 4.44 2.78
CA LEU A 72 -3.14 4.90 2.76
C LEU A 72 -2.74 5.55 4.09
N PHE A 73 -1.44 5.47 4.35
CA PHE A 73 -0.76 6.22 5.39
C PHE A 73 0.26 7.17 4.77
N TYR A 74 0.48 8.30 5.40
CA TYR A 74 1.56 9.22 5.08
C TYR A 74 2.70 9.03 6.08
N ILE A 75 3.92 8.94 5.56
CA ILE A 75 5.13 8.75 6.36
C ILE A 75 5.94 10.05 6.30
N GLU A 76 6.13 10.69 7.44
CA GLU A 76 6.99 11.85 7.56
C GLU A 76 7.88 11.73 8.79
N LYS A 77 9.20 11.92 8.61
CA LYS A 77 10.20 11.74 9.66
C LYS A 77 10.07 10.35 10.33
N GLN A 78 9.60 10.29 11.57
CA GLN A 78 9.40 9.05 12.33
C GLN A 78 7.92 8.73 12.56
N SER A 79 7.01 9.53 12.00
CA SER A 79 5.57 9.30 12.14
C SER A 79 4.99 8.61 10.89
N ARG A 80 3.99 7.77 11.12
CA ARG A 80 3.19 7.12 10.09
C ARG A 80 1.73 7.34 10.43
N GLU A 81 1.11 8.29 9.75
CA GLU A 81 -0.24 8.73 10.02
C GLU A 81 -1.20 8.29 8.92
N ARG A 82 -2.41 7.94 9.31
CA ARG A 82 -3.47 7.62 8.35
C ARG A 82 -3.88 8.86 7.57
N ILE A 83 -4.14 8.70 6.28
CA ILE A 83 -4.81 9.70 5.45
C ILE A 83 -6.31 9.49 5.61
N THR A 84 -7.03 10.56 5.90
CA THR A 84 -8.49 10.61 6.00
C THR A 84 -9.04 11.58 4.97
N LEU A 85 -10.28 11.35 4.54
CA LEU A 85 -11.00 12.22 3.62
C LEU A 85 -12.10 12.93 4.39
N ASN A 86 -12.10 14.28 4.37
CA ASN A 86 -13.11 15.13 4.98
C ASN A 86 -13.51 16.22 3.97
N ASP A 87 -14.79 16.32 3.63
CA ASP A 87 -15.33 17.34 2.73
C ASP A 87 -14.49 17.49 1.43
N ASN A 88 -14.17 16.35 0.78
CA ASN A 88 -13.32 16.28 -0.42
C ASN A 88 -11.87 16.74 -0.24
N ASN A 89 -11.43 16.96 1.00
CA ASN A 89 -10.02 17.24 1.32
C ASN A 89 -9.37 16.07 2.03
N PHE A 90 -8.15 15.76 1.64
CA PHE A 90 -7.34 14.74 2.28
C PHE A 90 -6.55 15.37 3.42
N GLN A 91 -6.42 14.65 4.53
CA GLN A 91 -5.57 15.12 5.63
C GLN A 91 -4.97 13.94 6.40
N THR A 92 -3.84 14.16 7.05
CA THR A 92 -3.33 13.24 8.07
C THR A 92 -4.23 13.23 9.28
N LEU A 93 -4.25 12.15 10.05
CA LEU A 93 -5.12 12.02 11.23
C LEU A 93 -4.91 13.14 12.24
N SER A 94 -3.68 13.61 12.43
CA SER A 94 -3.34 14.76 13.28
C SER A 94 -3.75 16.11 12.67
N GLY A 95 -4.10 16.15 11.38
CA GLY A 95 -4.34 17.38 10.64
C GLY A 95 -3.08 18.19 10.33
N SER A 96 -1.89 17.63 10.59
CA SER A 96 -0.59 18.29 10.35
C SER A 96 -0.34 18.57 8.86
N LYS A 97 -0.95 17.78 8.00
CA LYS A 97 -0.87 17.94 6.55
C LYS A 97 -2.25 17.81 5.92
N LYS A 98 -2.54 18.71 4.98
CA LYS A 98 -3.82 18.77 4.27
C LYS A 98 -3.58 18.94 2.78
N TRP A 99 -4.43 18.33 1.96
CA TRP A 99 -4.37 18.40 0.51
C TRP A 99 -5.77 18.44 -0.08
N ASN A 100 -5.96 19.18 -1.14
CA ASN A 100 -7.05 18.90 -2.09
C ASN A 100 -6.61 17.77 -3.06
N LEU A 101 -7.51 17.32 -3.93
CA LEU A 101 -7.23 16.22 -4.87
C LEU A 101 -6.05 16.54 -5.81
N ALA A 102 -5.92 17.77 -6.28
CA ALA A 102 -4.81 18.16 -7.14
C ALA A 102 -3.47 18.14 -6.39
N GLN A 103 -3.46 18.68 -5.18
CA GLN A 103 -2.25 18.74 -4.34
C GLN A 103 -1.77 17.35 -3.93
N ILE A 104 -2.67 16.42 -3.55
CA ILE A 104 -2.25 15.07 -3.16
C ILE A 104 -1.70 14.31 -4.36
N LYS A 105 -2.25 14.52 -5.57
CA LYS A 105 -1.71 13.92 -6.81
C LYS A 105 -0.29 14.42 -7.12
N ILE A 106 -0.02 15.70 -6.94
CA ILE A 106 1.32 16.27 -7.09
C ILE A 106 2.26 15.66 -6.04
N ASP A 107 1.85 15.63 -4.76
CA ASP A 107 2.68 15.07 -3.69
C ASP A 107 2.97 13.58 -3.91
N ILE A 108 2.02 12.79 -4.43
CA ILE A 108 2.26 11.40 -4.84
C ILE A 108 3.26 11.31 -5.99
N SER A 109 3.19 12.21 -6.97
CA SER A 109 4.15 12.24 -8.08
C SER A 109 5.57 12.49 -7.62
N ASP A 110 5.74 13.43 -6.69
CA ASP A 110 7.04 13.89 -6.23
C ASP A 110 7.61 13.04 -5.09
N ASN A 111 6.74 12.53 -4.23
CA ASN A 111 7.09 11.89 -2.97
C ASN A 111 6.36 10.55 -2.76
N ALA A 112 6.27 9.69 -3.77
CA ALA A 112 5.56 8.41 -3.66
C ALA A 112 6.05 7.55 -2.47
N GLU A 113 7.32 7.69 -2.09
CA GLU A 113 7.92 6.99 -0.96
C GLU A 113 7.33 7.35 0.40
N LYS A 114 6.66 8.50 0.50
CA LYS A 114 5.97 8.92 1.72
C LYS A 114 4.60 8.27 1.88
N PHE A 115 4.06 7.69 0.82
CA PHE A 115 2.78 7.00 0.86
C PHE A 115 2.99 5.52 1.12
N SER A 116 2.19 4.95 2.02
CA SER A 116 2.31 3.55 2.45
C SER A 116 0.94 2.90 2.51
N PRO A 117 0.78 1.67 1.98
CA PRO A 117 -0.49 0.96 2.00
C PRO A 117 -0.87 0.52 3.41
N ASN A 118 -2.18 0.42 3.68
CA ASN A 118 -2.68 -0.32 4.82
C ASN A 118 -2.67 -1.84 4.56
N VAL A 119 -3.24 -2.61 5.48
CA VAL A 119 -3.29 -4.08 5.37
C VAL A 119 -4.09 -4.55 4.14
N LEU A 120 -5.13 -3.83 3.74
CA LEU A 120 -5.99 -4.21 2.61
C LEU A 120 -5.35 -3.89 1.25
N LEU A 121 -4.64 -2.79 1.15
CA LEU A 121 -3.97 -2.38 -0.10
C LEU A 121 -2.62 -3.09 -0.30
N ARG A 122 -2.01 -3.62 0.77
CA ARG A 122 -0.69 -4.27 0.71
C ARG A 122 -0.63 -5.49 -0.21
N PRO A 123 -1.62 -6.41 -0.26
CA PRO A 123 -1.58 -7.54 -1.20
C PRO A 123 -1.51 -7.09 -2.66
N ILE A 124 -2.23 -6.03 -3.03
CA ILE A 124 -2.19 -5.49 -4.40
C ILE A 124 -0.82 -4.92 -4.73
N PHE A 125 -0.16 -4.26 -3.77
CA PHE A 125 1.23 -3.84 -3.91
C PHE A 125 2.17 -5.03 -4.15
N GLN A 126 1.98 -6.14 -3.42
CA GLN A 126 2.78 -7.35 -3.61
C GLN A 126 2.56 -7.96 -4.99
N GLU A 127 1.31 -8.02 -5.45
CA GLU A 127 0.97 -8.56 -6.76
C GLU A 127 1.60 -7.75 -7.90
N ILE A 128 1.48 -6.43 -7.86
CA ILE A 128 2.10 -5.55 -8.86
C ILE A 128 3.63 -5.75 -8.90
N TYR A 129 4.25 -5.89 -7.74
CA TYR A 129 5.67 -6.14 -7.66
C TYR A 129 6.03 -7.51 -8.25
N SER A 130 5.32 -8.55 -7.86
CA SER A 130 5.54 -9.92 -8.33
C SER A 130 5.34 -10.03 -9.84
N SER A 131 4.28 -9.45 -10.38
CA SER A 131 3.98 -9.50 -11.83
C SER A 131 5.01 -8.78 -12.69
N LYS A 132 5.66 -7.74 -12.17
CA LYS A 132 6.69 -6.99 -12.91
C LYS A 132 8.10 -7.56 -12.79
N HIS A 133 8.38 -8.32 -11.74
CA HIS A 133 9.74 -8.76 -11.40
C HIS A 133 9.90 -10.27 -11.24
N MET A 134 8.82 -11.02 -11.09
CA MET A 134 8.86 -12.47 -11.19
C MET A 134 8.67 -12.87 -12.65
N LEU A 135 9.73 -13.32 -13.28
CA LEU A 135 9.62 -14.27 -14.39
C LEU A 135 8.72 -15.39 -13.89
N CYS A 136 7.51 -15.45 -14.44
CA CYS A 136 6.50 -16.42 -14.11
C CYS A 136 7.11 -17.82 -14.17
N TRP A 137 7.24 -18.49 -13.03
CA TRP A 137 7.48 -19.91 -13.04
C TRP A 137 6.17 -20.60 -13.45
N ARG A 138 5.96 -20.70 -14.75
CA ARG A 138 5.00 -21.66 -15.30
C ARG A 138 5.68 -23.01 -15.22
N SER A 139 5.25 -23.84 -14.29
CA SER A 139 5.46 -25.27 -14.39
C SER A 139 4.81 -25.76 -15.68
N SER A 140 5.60 -26.34 -16.56
CA SER A 140 5.15 -27.13 -17.72
C SER A 140 4.36 -28.34 -17.23
#